data_0e9b780c9546940a855b8d1bf7ea1acd
#
_entry.id   0e9b780c9546940a855b8d1bf7ea1acd
#
_cell.length_a   1.000
_cell.length_b   1.000
_cell.length_c   1.000
_cell.angle_alpha   90.00
_cell.angle_beta   90.00
_cell.angle_gamma   90.00
#
_symmetry.space_group_name_H-M   'P 1'
#
loop_
_entity.id
_entity.type
_entity.pdbx_description
1 polymer ?
#
loop_
_entity_poly.entity_id
_entity_poly.type
_entity_poly.pdbx_seq_one_letter_code
_entity_poly.pdbx_strand_id
1 'polypeptide(L)'
;MFNLTDCNPSQREAVTFGEGPLLLLAGPGSGKTFTITKRILWLIHEKEVAPEQILVITFTREAALSMQQRFAQTSSFAGSVNFGTFHSIFYQILLRSGRVQPGNLLNEKQKLNLIYPILKKNKECSAEIAKSFLDAIAYYKNTGEKEKTLEKIPEEWKNCFPQIYREYESARTKVRGVDFDDMLKECEELLQNNTPQREYWQKRFSHILIDEFQDINYRQYCIVRLLAERHKNVFAVGDDDQAIYSFRGARPACMQMFVREFAATQILLRTNYRSHQDIVEASLLVINENLDRFPKILEASELNQRKEETYRGTACRVRIKEFRDAPEQMQYLLHRLKERSTQETCAILFRTNLAMQSVAARLGREGIPYVMKEKTRNIYEHFIVQDIMSYLRIAAGTAERIDFLRVINKPFRNISREAFGKHVSLQALEDYYSMKNNDYSADCNRKACEAIRLWKRQMEFVKNAEPKLAVTFVCKACGYERYLRQRANVENNEKTQEWEEILNYIVEEAGHFKTAKEWQEAQEAFGEQLRKGVARESGDNAQAADGAVRLLTVHASKGLEFDSVWIPDCNEKNFPHGNGLDPEHIEEERRIFYVAMTRAKKDLELLCLTGTAERPRFPSRFLIPLNRYRR
;
A
#
# COMPACT_ATOMS: atom_id res chain seq x y z
N MET A 1 -14.66 -41.13 4.52
CA MET A 1 -15.69 -40.59 5.43
C MET A 1 -15.24 -39.16 5.80
N PHE A 2 -16.09 -38.17 5.55
CA PHE A 2 -15.78 -36.77 5.87
C PHE A 2 -15.70 -36.59 7.40
N ASN A 3 -14.66 -35.92 7.90
CA ASN A 3 -14.39 -35.82 9.33
C ASN A 3 -14.36 -34.34 9.78
N LEU A 4 -15.07 -34.04 10.88
CA LEU A 4 -15.19 -32.72 11.51
C LEU A 4 -14.59 -32.68 12.93
N THR A 5 -13.87 -33.73 13.35
CA THR A 5 -13.32 -33.81 14.72
C THR A 5 -12.31 -32.70 15.03
N ASP A 6 -11.66 -32.16 14.00
CA ASP A 6 -10.69 -31.07 14.07
C ASP A 6 -11.33 -29.67 13.99
N CYS A 7 -12.66 -29.60 13.82
CA CYS A 7 -13.41 -28.35 13.87
C CYS A 7 -13.90 -28.02 15.29
N ASN A 8 -13.69 -26.78 15.72
CA ASN A 8 -14.34 -26.28 16.92
C ASN A 8 -15.86 -26.11 16.70
N PRO A 9 -16.69 -25.86 17.75
CA PRO A 9 -18.13 -25.76 17.60
C PRO A 9 -18.58 -24.74 16.55
N SER A 10 -18.06 -23.52 16.53
CA SER A 10 -18.46 -22.48 15.57
C SER A 10 -17.96 -22.77 14.14
N GLN A 11 -16.79 -23.38 13.99
CA GLN A 11 -16.32 -23.85 12.68
C GLN A 11 -17.21 -24.99 12.17
N ARG A 12 -17.59 -25.93 13.04
CA ARG A 12 -18.49 -27.04 12.68
C ARG A 12 -19.86 -26.50 12.24
N GLU A 13 -20.45 -25.58 13.01
CA GLU A 13 -21.70 -24.90 12.66
C GLU A 13 -21.62 -24.23 11.27
N ALA A 14 -20.54 -23.49 11.00
CA ALA A 14 -20.33 -22.84 9.70
C ALA A 14 -20.15 -23.84 8.56
N VAL A 15 -19.37 -24.90 8.77
CA VAL A 15 -19.11 -25.94 7.77
C VAL A 15 -20.38 -26.72 7.43
N THR A 16 -21.21 -27.04 8.41
CA THR A 16 -22.44 -27.82 8.23
C THR A 16 -23.69 -26.96 8.02
N PHE A 17 -23.53 -25.63 7.90
CA PHE A 17 -24.64 -24.73 7.57
C PHE A 17 -25.36 -25.22 6.31
N GLY A 18 -26.68 -25.24 6.33
CA GLY A 18 -27.49 -25.74 5.24
C GLY A 18 -27.38 -24.93 3.94
N GLU A 19 -28.50 -24.71 3.30
CA GLU A 19 -28.62 -23.83 2.14
C GLU A 19 -28.91 -22.40 2.57
N GLY A 20 -28.62 -21.46 1.67
CA GLY A 20 -28.89 -20.05 1.87
C GLY A 20 -27.63 -19.22 2.16
N PRO A 21 -27.83 -17.91 2.43
CA PRO A 21 -26.73 -16.97 2.62
C PRO A 21 -26.20 -17.01 4.05
N LEU A 22 -24.88 -17.10 4.17
CA LEU A 22 -24.15 -17.05 5.44
C LEU A 22 -23.06 -16.00 5.40
N LEU A 23 -23.01 -15.12 6.39
CA LEU A 23 -21.86 -14.28 6.70
C LEU A 23 -21.08 -14.90 7.86
N LEU A 24 -19.89 -15.38 7.58
CA LEU A 24 -18.94 -15.87 8.57
C LEU A 24 -18.03 -14.73 9.01
N LEU A 25 -18.29 -14.17 10.18
CA LEU A 25 -17.44 -13.19 10.82
C LEU A 25 -16.22 -13.90 11.42
N ALA A 26 -15.04 -13.64 10.85
CA ALA A 26 -13.87 -14.43 11.13
C ALA A 26 -12.66 -13.53 11.39
N GLY A 27 -12.37 -13.27 12.65
CA GLY A 27 -11.22 -12.45 13.08
C GLY A 27 -9.86 -13.00 12.60
N PRO A 28 -8.77 -12.28 12.89
CA PRO A 28 -7.42 -12.74 12.58
C PRO A 28 -7.15 -14.10 13.24
N GLY A 29 -6.52 -15.02 12.50
CA GLY A 29 -6.13 -16.32 13.07
C GLY A 29 -7.26 -17.28 13.46
N SER A 30 -8.52 -17.00 13.08
CA SER A 30 -9.68 -17.84 13.44
C SER A 30 -9.87 -19.09 12.56
N GLY A 31 -9.00 -19.30 11.56
CA GLY A 31 -9.09 -20.45 10.67
C GLY A 31 -10.04 -20.26 9.48
N LYS A 32 -10.16 -19.03 8.94
CA LYS A 32 -10.97 -18.72 7.73
C LYS A 32 -10.77 -19.74 6.61
N THR A 33 -9.55 -19.86 6.12
CA THR A 33 -9.19 -20.76 5.00
C THR A 33 -9.49 -22.23 5.33
N PHE A 34 -9.23 -22.67 6.56
CA PHE A 34 -9.56 -23.99 7.03
C PHE A 34 -11.07 -24.25 6.95
N THR A 35 -11.88 -23.33 7.46
CA THR A 35 -13.36 -23.43 7.45
C THR A 35 -13.91 -23.46 6.02
N ILE A 36 -13.39 -22.62 5.10
CA ILE A 36 -13.77 -22.63 3.68
C ILE A 36 -13.43 -24.01 3.07
N THR A 37 -12.22 -24.51 3.28
CA THR A 37 -11.79 -25.82 2.75
C THR A 37 -12.69 -26.96 3.26
N LYS A 38 -12.98 -26.98 4.55
CA LYS A 38 -13.89 -27.99 5.13
C LYS A 38 -15.33 -27.85 4.61
N ARG A 39 -15.80 -26.61 4.37
CA ARG A 39 -17.13 -26.36 3.77
C ARG A 39 -17.21 -26.91 2.35
N ILE A 40 -16.19 -26.73 1.52
CA ILE A 40 -16.15 -27.30 0.16
C ILE A 40 -16.25 -28.83 0.23
N LEU A 41 -15.45 -29.45 1.08
CA LEU A 41 -15.48 -30.92 1.27
C LEU A 41 -16.84 -31.42 1.74
N TRP A 42 -17.47 -30.70 2.67
CA TRP A 42 -18.80 -31.05 3.16
C TRP A 42 -19.88 -30.95 2.07
N LEU A 43 -19.82 -29.90 1.25
CA LEU A 43 -20.75 -29.74 0.10
C LEU A 43 -20.61 -30.90 -0.88
N ILE A 44 -19.39 -31.35 -1.18
CA ILE A 44 -19.14 -32.46 -2.12
C ILE A 44 -19.55 -33.79 -1.53
N HIS A 45 -19.16 -34.11 -0.28
CA HIS A 45 -19.33 -35.44 0.28
C HIS A 45 -20.67 -35.70 0.96
N GLU A 46 -21.26 -34.67 1.59
CA GLU A 46 -22.49 -34.81 2.38
C GLU A 46 -23.72 -34.22 1.66
N LYS A 47 -23.51 -33.24 0.79
CA LYS A 47 -24.58 -32.60 0.00
C LYS A 47 -24.57 -33.03 -1.46
N GLU A 48 -23.60 -33.85 -1.87
CA GLU A 48 -23.47 -34.38 -3.23
C GLU A 48 -23.44 -33.28 -4.31
N VAL A 49 -22.97 -32.08 -3.95
CA VAL A 49 -22.82 -30.96 -4.88
C VAL A 49 -21.68 -31.26 -5.85
N ALA A 50 -21.95 -31.19 -7.15
CA ALA A 50 -20.92 -31.39 -8.16
C ALA A 50 -19.80 -30.33 -7.99
N PRO A 51 -18.52 -30.73 -7.94
CA PRO A 51 -17.40 -29.80 -7.70
C PRO A 51 -17.37 -28.62 -8.67
N GLU A 52 -17.79 -28.82 -9.92
CA GLU A 52 -17.86 -27.79 -10.96
C GLU A 52 -18.90 -26.71 -10.66
N GLN A 53 -19.85 -26.99 -9.79
CA GLN A 53 -20.89 -26.03 -9.36
C GLN A 53 -20.45 -25.18 -8.17
N ILE A 54 -19.26 -25.44 -7.61
CA ILE A 54 -18.71 -24.69 -6.50
C ILE A 54 -17.74 -23.63 -7.04
N LEU A 55 -18.00 -22.36 -6.71
CA LEU A 55 -17.14 -21.23 -7.03
C LEU A 55 -16.53 -20.67 -5.76
N VAL A 56 -15.20 -20.56 -5.73
CA VAL A 56 -14.43 -19.99 -4.62
C VAL A 56 -13.71 -18.74 -5.12
N ILE A 57 -14.07 -17.59 -4.55
CA ILE A 57 -13.52 -16.30 -4.93
C ILE A 57 -12.61 -15.77 -3.81
N THR A 58 -11.41 -15.32 -4.17
CA THR A 58 -10.47 -14.67 -3.26
C THR A 58 -10.09 -13.30 -3.80
N PHE A 59 -9.45 -12.46 -2.95
CA PHE A 59 -9.05 -11.12 -3.35
C PHE A 59 -7.81 -11.11 -4.25
N THR A 60 -6.82 -11.98 -3.99
CA THR A 60 -5.56 -12.04 -4.76
C THR A 60 -5.38 -13.39 -5.46
N ARG A 61 -4.59 -13.38 -6.54
CA ARG A 61 -4.24 -14.59 -7.29
C ARG A 61 -3.45 -15.57 -6.42
N GLU A 62 -2.53 -15.05 -5.62
CA GLU A 62 -1.71 -15.85 -4.70
C GLU A 62 -2.59 -16.56 -3.66
N ALA A 63 -3.60 -15.87 -3.11
CA ALA A 63 -4.55 -16.47 -2.17
C ALA A 63 -5.38 -17.58 -2.84
N ALA A 64 -5.84 -17.35 -4.08
CA ALA A 64 -6.58 -18.37 -4.84
C ALA A 64 -5.72 -19.62 -5.09
N LEU A 65 -4.49 -19.44 -5.55
CA LEU A 65 -3.55 -20.55 -5.80
C LEU A 65 -3.20 -21.29 -4.50
N SER A 66 -2.89 -20.56 -3.42
CA SER A 66 -2.60 -21.16 -2.12
C SER A 66 -3.78 -21.97 -1.57
N MET A 67 -5.01 -21.45 -1.71
CA MET A 67 -6.21 -22.16 -1.29
C MET A 67 -6.47 -23.40 -2.13
N GLN A 68 -6.30 -23.31 -3.45
CA GLN A 68 -6.40 -24.45 -4.38
C GLN A 68 -5.36 -25.53 -4.05
N GLN A 69 -4.11 -25.15 -3.79
CA GLN A 69 -3.04 -26.09 -3.41
C GLN A 69 -3.33 -26.80 -2.08
N ARG A 70 -3.79 -26.08 -1.06
CA ARG A 70 -4.19 -26.68 0.22
C ARG A 70 -5.36 -27.61 0.06
N PHE A 71 -6.35 -27.27 -0.77
CA PHE A 71 -7.47 -28.12 -1.08
C PHE A 71 -7.00 -29.38 -1.83
N ALA A 72 -6.05 -29.26 -2.77
CA ALA A 72 -5.47 -30.40 -3.50
C ALA A 72 -4.73 -31.41 -2.61
N GLN A 73 -4.18 -30.96 -1.48
CA GLN A 73 -3.55 -31.86 -0.50
C GLN A 73 -4.57 -32.71 0.27
N THR A 74 -5.83 -32.29 0.31
CA THR A 74 -6.89 -32.94 1.08
C THR A 74 -7.95 -33.63 0.22
N SER A 75 -7.96 -33.38 -1.10
CA SER A 75 -9.02 -33.83 -2.01
C SER A 75 -8.54 -34.02 -3.44
N SER A 76 -8.97 -35.10 -4.09
CA SER A 76 -8.79 -35.36 -5.52
C SER A 76 -9.64 -34.44 -6.42
N PHE A 77 -10.63 -33.73 -5.88
CA PHE A 77 -11.54 -32.85 -6.63
C PHE A 77 -10.98 -31.44 -6.90
N ALA A 78 -9.74 -31.16 -6.54
CA ALA A 78 -9.16 -29.81 -6.64
C ALA A 78 -9.13 -29.26 -8.07
N GLY A 79 -9.07 -30.10 -9.08
CA GLY A 79 -9.11 -29.69 -10.49
C GLY A 79 -10.50 -29.32 -11.00
N SER A 80 -11.56 -29.72 -10.30
CA SER A 80 -12.95 -29.52 -10.72
C SER A 80 -13.64 -28.34 -10.02
N VAL A 81 -13.19 -27.97 -8.82
CA VAL A 81 -13.69 -26.79 -8.11
C VAL A 81 -13.14 -25.52 -8.76
N ASN A 82 -13.98 -24.50 -8.94
CA ASN A 82 -13.58 -23.24 -9.57
C ASN A 82 -12.97 -22.29 -8.54
N PHE A 83 -11.65 -22.13 -8.54
CA PHE A 83 -10.93 -21.14 -7.73
C PHE A 83 -10.50 -19.96 -8.59
N GLY A 84 -10.68 -18.75 -8.08
CA GLY A 84 -10.23 -17.56 -8.81
C GLY A 84 -10.36 -16.26 -8.02
N THR A 85 -9.92 -15.16 -8.64
CA THR A 85 -10.20 -13.81 -8.18
C THR A 85 -11.47 -13.29 -8.86
N PHE A 86 -12.11 -12.25 -8.31
CA PHE A 86 -13.24 -11.58 -8.94
C PHE A 86 -12.96 -11.28 -10.41
N HIS A 87 -11.83 -10.64 -10.71
CA HIS A 87 -11.47 -10.27 -12.08
C HIS A 87 -11.27 -11.49 -12.99
N SER A 88 -10.66 -12.57 -12.51
CA SER A 88 -10.46 -13.77 -13.34
C SER A 88 -11.78 -14.46 -13.68
N ILE A 89 -12.71 -14.51 -12.76
CA ILE A 89 -14.04 -15.10 -12.98
C ILE A 89 -14.88 -14.22 -13.91
N PHE A 90 -14.90 -12.90 -13.68
CA PHE A 90 -15.66 -11.98 -14.52
C PHE A 90 -15.10 -11.91 -15.95
N TYR A 91 -13.78 -11.99 -16.09
CA TYR A 91 -13.15 -12.11 -17.40
C TYR A 91 -13.58 -13.40 -18.15
N GLN A 92 -13.67 -14.53 -17.45
CA GLN A 92 -14.20 -15.78 -18.04
C GLN A 92 -15.66 -15.65 -18.48
N ILE A 93 -16.49 -14.96 -17.68
CA ILE A 93 -17.89 -14.67 -18.03
C ILE A 93 -17.96 -13.86 -19.32
N LEU A 94 -17.16 -12.80 -19.44
CA LEU A 94 -17.11 -11.92 -20.59
C LEU A 94 -16.53 -12.60 -21.83
N LEU A 95 -15.47 -13.39 -21.68
CA LEU A 95 -14.91 -14.19 -22.78
C LEU A 95 -15.94 -15.15 -23.38
N ARG A 96 -16.64 -15.90 -22.54
CA ARG A 96 -17.65 -16.85 -22.98
C ARG A 96 -18.85 -16.19 -23.66
N SER A 97 -19.21 -14.99 -23.26
CA SER A 97 -20.28 -14.21 -23.88
C SER A 97 -19.87 -13.55 -25.21
N GLY A 98 -18.57 -13.61 -25.58
CA GLY A 98 -18.03 -12.92 -26.74
C GLY A 98 -17.87 -11.40 -26.60
N ARG A 99 -18.16 -10.84 -25.41
CA ARG A 99 -17.99 -9.40 -25.16
C ARG A 99 -16.53 -8.95 -25.14
N VAL A 100 -15.65 -9.79 -24.67
CA VAL A 100 -14.21 -9.55 -24.63
C VAL A 100 -13.48 -10.65 -25.40
N GLN A 101 -12.40 -10.30 -26.09
CA GLN A 101 -11.54 -11.26 -26.79
C GLN A 101 -10.19 -11.39 -26.08
N PRO A 102 -9.51 -12.54 -26.16
CA PRO A 102 -8.16 -12.68 -25.65
C PRO A 102 -7.24 -11.61 -26.23
N GLY A 103 -6.46 -10.94 -25.37
CA GLY A 103 -5.54 -9.88 -25.80
C GLY A 103 -6.09 -8.45 -25.73
N ASN A 104 -7.38 -8.25 -25.50
CA ASN A 104 -7.96 -6.91 -25.37
C ASN A 104 -7.72 -6.26 -23.99
N LEU A 105 -7.16 -6.99 -23.03
CA LEU A 105 -6.87 -6.45 -21.70
C LEU A 105 -5.71 -5.46 -21.75
N LEU A 106 -5.99 -4.20 -21.38
CA LEU A 106 -5.00 -3.13 -21.38
C LEU A 106 -4.09 -3.20 -20.17
N ASN A 107 -2.78 -3.23 -20.40
CA ASN A 107 -1.78 -3.04 -19.34
C ASN A 107 -1.54 -1.55 -19.05
N GLU A 108 -0.83 -1.25 -17.95
CA GLU A 108 -0.54 0.13 -17.53
C GLU A 108 0.12 0.99 -18.61
N LYS A 109 1.09 0.40 -19.35
CA LYS A 109 1.79 1.11 -20.44
C LYS A 109 0.83 1.47 -21.58
N GLN A 110 -0.07 0.57 -21.92
CA GLN A 110 -1.09 0.82 -22.97
C GLN A 110 -2.08 1.90 -22.52
N LYS A 111 -2.54 1.87 -21.26
CA LYS A 111 -3.40 2.92 -20.69
C LYS A 111 -2.71 4.29 -20.72
N LEU A 112 -1.44 4.35 -20.32
CA LEU A 112 -0.64 5.59 -20.40
C LEU A 112 -0.50 6.10 -21.84
N ASN A 113 -0.28 5.20 -22.81
CA ASN A 113 -0.19 5.57 -24.21
C ASN A 113 -1.51 6.14 -24.77
N LEU A 114 -2.66 5.74 -24.22
CA LEU A 114 -3.95 6.28 -24.62
C LEU A 114 -4.22 7.67 -24.00
N ILE A 115 -3.93 7.83 -22.70
CA ILE A 115 -4.29 9.07 -22.00
C ILE A 115 -3.29 10.20 -22.24
N TYR A 116 -2.01 9.91 -22.38
CA TYR A 116 -0.94 10.91 -22.47
C TYR A 116 -1.13 11.88 -23.66
N PRO A 117 -1.46 11.45 -24.89
CA PRO A 117 -1.74 12.35 -26.02
C PRO A 117 -2.95 13.26 -25.76
N ILE A 118 -3.99 12.75 -25.05
CA ILE A 118 -5.20 13.51 -24.73
C ILE A 118 -4.86 14.64 -23.77
N LEU A 119 -4.10 14.34 -22.74
CA LEU A 119 -3.67 15.34 -21.76
C LEU A 119 -2.77 16.40 -22.40
N LYS A 120 -1.79 15.98 -23.20
CA LYS A 120 -0.83 16.88 -23.86
C LYS A 120 -1.49 17.86 -24.84
N LYS A 121 -2.64 17.51 -25.39
CA LYS A 121 -3.46 18.38 -26.24
C LYS A 121 -4.08 19.55 -25.46
N ASN A 122 -4.34 19.35 -24.18
CA ASN A 122 -5.00 20.34 -23.35
C ASN A 122 -4.00 21.25 -22.61
N LYS A 123 -2.92 20.67 -22.05
CA LYS A 123 -1.85 21.39 -21.31
C LYS A 123 -0.57 20.58 -21.30
N GLU A 124 0.57 21.20 -20.95
CA GLU A 124 1.80 20.45 -20.65
C GLU A 124 1.55 19.42 -19.54
N CYS A 125 1.87 18.17 -19.83
CA CYS A 125 1.56 17.05 -18.95
C CYS A 125 2.83 16.24 -18.60
N SER A 126 3.00 15.97 -17.32
CA SER A 126 4.00 15.00 -16.83
C SER A 126 3.43 13.57 -16.80
N ALA A 127 4.31 12.57 -16.73
CA ALA A 127 3.89 11.18 -16.56
C ALA A 127 3.13 10.96 -15.24
N GLU A 128 3.40 11.75 -14.22
CA GLU A 128 2.73 11.72 -12.91
C GLU A 128 1.28 12.19 -13.01
N ILE A 129 1.05 13.29 -13.76
CA ILE A 129 -0.32 13.78 -14.03
C ILE A 129 -1.11 12.73 -14.80
N ALA A 130 -0.51 12.11 -15.82
CA ALA A 130 -1.17 11.06 -16.58
C ALA A 130 -1.57 9.87 -15.69
N LYS A 131 -0.71 9.49 -14.74
CA LYS A 131 -1.02 8.44 -13.75
C LYS A 131 -2.14 8.87 -12.81
N SER A 132 -2.12 10.09 -12.27
CA SER A 132 -3.19 10.62 -11.41
C SER A 132 -4.55 10.60 -12.13
N PHE A 133 -4.58 10.90 -13.44
CA PHE A 133 -5.79 10.80 -14.23
C PHE A 133 -6.28 9.36 -14.40
N LEU A 134 -5.40 8.39 -14.62
CA LEU A 134 -5.78 6.98 -14.70
C LEU A 134 -6.34 6.49 -13.36
N ASP A 135 -5.73 6.86 -12.25
CA ASP A 135 -6.21 6.55 -10.90
C ASP A 135 -7.58 7.20 -10.62
N ALA A 136 -7.77 8.45 -11.04
CA ALA A 136 -9.05 9.16 -10.93
C ALA A 136 -10.15 8.51 -11.81
N ILE A 137 -9.82 8.12 -13.04
CA ILE A 137 -10.75 7.43 -13.95
C ILE A 137 -11.16 6.07 -13.36
N ALA A 138 -10.20 5.29 -12.84
CA ALA A 138 -10.45 4.02 -12.18
C ALA A 138 -11.38 4.19 -10.98
N TYR A 139 -11.10 5.18 -10.13
CA TYR A 139 -11.94 5.50 -8.98
C TYR A 139 -13.37 5.89 -9.40
N TYR A 140 -13.50 6.78 -10.39
CA TYR A 140 -14.81 7.20 -10.92
C TYR A 140 -15.62 6.04 -11.50
N LYS A 141 -14.98 5.15 -12.26
CA LYS A 141 -15.62 3.94 -12.81
C LYS A 141 -16.18 3.03 -11.72
N ASN A 142 -15.47 2.90 -10.61
CA ASN A 142 -15.86 2.00 -9.51
C ASN A 142 -16.88 2.59 -8.56
N THR A 143 -16.85 3.91 -8.31
CA THR A 143 -17.65 4.55 -7.26
C THR A 143 -18.77 5.44 -7.80
N GLY A 144 -18.54 6.07 -8.96
CA GLY A 144 -19.41 7.14 -9.48
C GLY A 144 -19.30 8.47 -8.71
N GLU A 145 -18.45 8.55 -7.68
CA GLU A 145 -18.29 9.73 -6.81
C GLU A 145 -17.45 10.81 -7.48
N LYS A 146 -18.11 11.81 -8.07
CA LYS A 146 -17.44 12.87 -8.84
C LYS A 146 -16.54 13.75 -7.97
N GLU A 147 -16.98 14.15 -6.80
CA GLU A 147 -16.24 15.06 -5.92
C GLU A 147 -14.91 14.44 -5.48
N LYS A 148 -14.94 13.26 -4.87
CA LYS A 148 -13.74 12.51 -4.46
C LYS A 148 -12.82 12.14 -5.63
N THR A 149 -13.40 11.95 -6.83
CA THR A 149 -12.61 11.75 -8.05
C THR A 149 -11.78 12.99 -8.39
N LEU A 150 -12.39 14.18 -8.31
CA LEU A 150 -11.72 15.43 -8.62
C LEU A 150 -10.63 15.81 -7.62
N GLU A 151 -10.69 15.29 -6.40
CA GLU A 151 -9.62 15.46 -5.41
C GLU A 151 -8.31 14.75 -5.81
N LYS A 152 -8.39 13.70 -6.65
CA LYS A 152 -7.23 12.91 -7.11
C LYS A 152 -6.42 13.56 -8.23
N ILE A 153 -6.90 14.64 -8.80
CA ILE A 153 -6.25 15.35 -9.91
C ILE A 153 -5.95 16.80 -9.53
N PRO A 154 -4.91 17.43 -10.15
CA PRO A 154 -4.56 18.81 -9.86
C PRO A 154 -5.73 19.78 -10.11
N GLU A 155 -5.84 20.83 -9.28
CA GLU A 155 -6.95 21.80 -9.30
C GLU A 155 -7.19 22.41 -10.70
N GLU A 156 -6.13 22.76 -11.38
CA GLU A 156 -6.18 23.34 -12.72
C GLU A 156 -6.75 22.42 -13.82
N TRP A 157 -6.86 21.12 -13.53
CA TRP A 157 -7.38 20.10 -14.44
C TRP A 157 -8.81 19.65 -14.12
N LYS A 158 -9.35 20.00 -12.96
CA LYS A 158 -10.67 19.53 -12.50
C LYS A 158 -11.78 19.84 -13.49
N ASN A 159 -11.78 21.03 -14.08
CA ASN A 159 -12.78 21.44 -15.06
C ASN A 159 -12.68 20.66 -16.39
N CYS A 160 -11.50 20.12 -16.72
CA CYS A 160 -11.27 19.37 -17.95
C CYS A 160 -11.56 17.89 -17.81
N PHE A 161 -11.70 17.36 -16.58
CA PHE A 161 -11.87 15.92 -16.31
C PHE A 161 -13.03 15.30 -17.11
N PRO A 162 -14.25 15.85 -17.20
CA PRO A 162 -15.35 15.23 -17.95
C PRO A 162 -15.06 15.08 -19.45
N GLN A 163 -14.31 16.02 -20.04
CA GLN A 163 -13.89 15.95 -21.43
C GLN A 163 -12.82 14.90 -21.63
N ILE A 164 -11.77 14.93 -20.81
CA ILE A 164 -10.64 13.97 -20.84
C ILE A 164 -11.16 12.54 -20.64
N TYR A 165 -12.08 12.34 -19.71
CA TYR A 165 -12.70 11.04 -19.47
C TYR A 165 -13.42 10.52 -20.73
N ARG A 166 -14.23 11.37 -21.39
CA ARG A 166 -14.93 10.99 -22.65
C ARG A 166 -13.95 10.68 -23.78
N GLU A 167 -12.90 11.48 -23.94
CA GLU A 167 -11.87 11.26 -24.97
C GLU A 167 -11.10 9.96 -24.70
N TYR A 168 -10.77 9.67 -23.43
CA TYR A 168 -10.12 8.42 -23.02
C TYR A 168 -11.00 7.20 -23.34
N GLU A 169 -12.27 7.23 -22.95
CA GLU A 169 -13.22 6.14 -23.23
C GLU A 169 -13.40 5.93 -24.75
N SER A 170 -13.47 7.02 -25.53
CA SER A 170 -13.51 6.92 -27.00
C SER A 170 -12.24 6.30 -27.58
N ALA A 171 -11.06 6.71 -27.10
CA ALA A 171 -9.78 6.15 -27.55
C ALA A 171 -9.66 4.66 -27.20
N ARG A 172 -10.06 4.28 -25.96
CA ARG A 172 -10.09 2.91 -25.46
C ARG A 172 -11.01 2.03 -26.33
N THR A 173 -12.21 2.50 -26.62
CA THR A 173 -13.20 1.78 -27.43
C THR A 173 -12.70 1.55 -28.86
N LYS A 174 -12.02 2.53 -29.46
CA LYS A 174 -11.43 2.39 -30.82
C LYS A 174 -10.42 1.26 -30.90
N VAL A 175 -9.62 1.04 -29.86
CA VAL A 175 -8.66 -0.07 -29.80
C VAL A 175 -9.28 -1.36 -29.25
N ARG A 176 -10.59 -1.38 -28.99
CA ARG A 176 -11.32 -2.47 -28.34
C ARG A 176 -10.66 -2.91 -27.03
N GLY A 177 -9.97 -1.97 -26.36
CA GLY A 177 -9.29 -2.22 -25.10
C GLY A 177 -10.28 -2.28 -23.93
N VAL A 178 -10.02 -3.18 -22.98
CA VAL A 178 -10.78 -3.33 -21.73
C VAL A 178 -9.80 -3.25 -20.58
N ASP A 179 -10.07 -2.40 -19.59
CA ASP A 179 -9.32 -2.39 -18.34
C ASP A 179 -10.04 -3.21 -17.26
N PHE A 180 -9.43 -3.35 -16.09
CA PHE A 180 -10.02 -4.11 -14.99
C PHE A 180 -11.34 -3.52 -14.48
N ASP A 181 -11.48 -2.19 -14.52
CA ASP A 181 -12.67 -1.50 -14.06
C ASP A 181 -13.82 -1.63 -15.08
N ASP A 182 -13.49 -1.61 -16.37
CA ASP A 182 -14.45 -1.90 -17.44
C ASP A 182 -15.00 -3.31 -17.36
N MET A 183 -14.16 -4.31 -17.01
CA MET A 183 -14.61 -5.69 -16.84
C MET A 183 -15.73 -5.81 -15.82
N LEU A 184 -15.63 -5.09 -14.70
CA LEU A 184 -16.68 -5.10 -13.67
C LEU A 184 -17.99 -4.53 -14.23
N LYS A 185 -17.92 -3.38 -14.91
CA LYS A 185 -19.07 -2.72 -15.50
C LYS A 185 -19.74 -3.58 -16.58
N GLU A 186 -18.94 -4.09 -17.52
CA GLU A 186 -19.46 -4.92 -18.62
C GLU A 186 -20.04 -6.26 -18.14
N CYS A 187 -19.46 -6.86 -17.10
CA CYS A 187 -19.98 -8.07 -16.49
C CYS A 187 -21.32 -7.82 -15.79
N GLU A 188 -21.43 -6.73 -15.03
CA GLU A 188 -22.69 -6.31 -14.39
C GLU A 188 -23.78 -6.08 -15.44
N GLU A 189 -23.50 -5.28 -16.47
CA GLU A 189 -24.45 -5.00 -17.57
C GLU A 189 -24.86 -6.25 -18.34
N LEU A 190 -23.91 -7.18 -18.58
CA LEU A 190 -24.22 -8.45 -19.24
C LEU A 190 -25.22 -9.27 -18.41
N LEU A 191 -24.95 -9.42 -17.13
CA LEU A 191 -25.80 -10.23 -16.25
C LEU A 191 -27.15 -9.58 -15.97
N GLN A 192 -27.24 -8.24 -15.96
CA GLN A 192 -28.51 -7.51 -15.81
C GLN A 192 -29.40 -7.63 -17.04
N ASN A 193 -28.83 -7.46 -18.23
CA ASN A 193 -29.58 -7.28 -19.47
C ASN A 193 -29.73 -8.56 -20.30
N ASN A 194 -28.98 -9.63 -19.99
CA ASN A 194 -29.01 -10.88 -20.72
C ASN A 194 -29.42 -12.04 -19.81
N THR A 195 -30.73 -12.28 -19.70
CA THR A 195 -31.30 -13.34 -18.86
C THR A 195 -30.75 -14.74 -19.17
N PRO A 196 -30.59 -15.18 -20.44
CA PRO A 196 -29.99 -16.48 -20.74
C PRO A 196 -28.56 -16.65 -20.21
N GLN A 197 -27.73 -15.61 -20.31
CA GLN A 197 -26.37 -15.65 -19.77
C GLN A 197 -26.40 -15.69 -18.25
N ARG A 198 -27.24 -14.88 -17.61
CA ARG A 198 -27.42 -14.90 -16.15
C ARG A 198 -27.86 -16.28 -15.65
N GLU A 199 -28.90 -16.87 -16.25
CA GLU A 199 -29.38 -18.20 -15.86
C GLU A 199 -28.34 -19.30 -16.06
N TYR A 200 -27.55 -19.22 -17.15
CA TYR A 200 -26.46 -20.14 -17.38
C TYR A 200 -25.44 -20.12 -16.24
N TRP A 201 -24.99 -18.93 -15.82
CA TRP A 201 -24.01 -18.80 -14.76
C TRP A 201 -24.57 -19.10 -13.37
N GLN A 202 -25.85 -18.81 -13.10
CA GLN A 202 -26.56 -19.21 -11.88
C GLN A 202 -26.66 -20.74 -11.74
N LYS A 203 -26.86 -21.46 -12.85
CA LYS A 203 -26.83 -22.93 -12.86
C LYS A 203 -25.42 -23.49 -12.75
N ARG A 204 -24.45 -22.81 -13.38
CA ARG A 204 -23.04 -23.19 -13.35
C ARG A 204 -22.44 -23.07 -11.96
N PHE A 205 -22.81 -22.05 -11.21
CA PHE A 205 -22.32 -21.78 -9.87
C PHE A 205 -23.45 -21.80 -8.85
N SER A 206 -23.86 -22.98 -8.41
CA SER A 206 -24.94 -23.12 -7.43
C SER A 206 -24.52 -22.78 -5.99
N HIS A 207 -23.19 -22.80 -5.71
CA HIS A 207 -22.62 -22.44 -4.42
C HIS A 207 -21.43 -21.50 -4.62
N ILE A 208 -21.51 -20.31 -4.01
CA ILE A 208 -20.48 -19.26 -4.12
C ILE A 208 -19.86 -19.03 -2.74
N LEU A 209 -18.57 -19.28 -2.62
CA LEU A 209 -17.79 -19.03 -1.40
C LEU A 209 -16.85 -17.85 -1.67
N ILE A 210 -16.82 -16.87 -0.77
CA ILE A 210 -16.04 -15.64 -0.96
C ILE A 210 -15.19 -15.41 0.28
N ASP A 211 -13.87 -15.37 0.09
CA ASP A 211 -12.92 -15.02 1.13
C ASP A 211 -12.61 -13.51 1.09
N GLU A 212 -12.24 -12.93 2.23
CA GLU A 212 -11.95 -11.50 2.41
C GLU A 212 -13.09 -10.60 1.91
N PHE A 213 -14.34 -10.94 2.27
CA PHE A 213 -15.55 -10.26 1.78
C PHE A 213 -15.60 -8.77 2.14
N GLN A 214 -14.89 -8.31 3.16
CA GLN A 214 -14.76 -6.90 3.53
C GLN A 214 -14.02 -6.05 2.50
N ASP A 215 -13.24 -6.67 1.60
CA ASP A 215 -12.41 -5.95 0.62
C ASP A 215 -13.09 -5.78 -0.74
N ILE A 216 -14.35 -6.23 -0.88
CA ILE A 216 -15.09 -6.10 -2.15
C ILE A 216 -15.57 -4.66 -2.37
N ASN A 217 -15.65 -4.27 -3.64
CA ASN A 217 -16.32 -3.04 -4.03
C ASN A 217 -17.81 -3.26 -4.33
N TYR A 218 -18.55 -2.17 -4.45
CA TYR A 218 -20.00 -2.23 -4.67
C TYR A 218 -20.41 -2.96 -5.97
N ARG A 219 -19.63 -2.81 -7.07
CA ARG A 219 -19.92 -3.54 -8.33
C ARG A 219 -19.71 -5.04 -8.18
N GLN A 220 -18.64 -5.44 -7.51
CA GLN A 220 -18.40 -6.86 -7.21
C GLN A 220 -19.54 -7.44 -6.40
N TYR A 221 -20.03 -6.70 -5.41
CA TYR A 221 -21.23 -7.07 -4.64
C TYR A 221 -22.45 -7.24 -5.54
N CYS A 222 -22.76 -6.28 -6.43
CA CYS A 222 -23.88 -6.36 -7.36
C CYS A 222 -23.78 -7.57 -8.29
N ILE A 223 -22.60 -7.89 -8.81
CA ILE A 223 -22.40 -9.06 -9.66
C ILE A 223 -22.63 -10.36 -8.88
N VAL A 224 -22.11 -10.47 -7.65
CA VAL A 224 -22.36 -11.63 -6.77
C VAL A 224 -23.87 -11.77 -6.52
N ARG A 225 -24.58 -10.68 -6.25
CA ARG A 225 -26.02 -10.68 -6.06
C ARG A 225 -26.76 -11.23 -7.27
N LEU A 226 -26.39 -10.80 -8.49
CA LEU A 226 -26.99 -11.30 -9.74
C LEU A 226 -26.71 -12.79 -9.95
N LEU A 227 -25.49 -13.26 -9.66
CA LEU A 227 -25.12 -14.67 -9.77
C LEU A 227 -25.87 -15.55 -8.76
N ALA A 228 -26.09 -15.03 -7.55
CA ALA A 228 -26.71 -15.77 -6.46
C ALA A 228 -28.25 -15.60 -6.39
N GLU A 229 -28.85 -14.75 -7.20
CA GLU A 229 -30.27 -14.34 -7.10
C GLU A 229 -31.23 -15.54 -7.01
N ARG A 230 -30.96 -16.61 -7.77
CA ARG A 230 -31.81 -17.79 -7.84
C ARG A 230 -31.67 -18.74 -6.64
N HIS A 231 -30.42 -19.05 -6.25
CA HIS A 231 -30.15 -20.11 -5.26
C HIS A 231 -29.79 -19.55 -3.88
N LYS A 232 -29.35 -18.30 -3.79
CA LYS A 232 -28.94 -17.58 -2.56
C LYS A 232 -27.81 -18.25 -1.75
N ASN A 233 -27.20 -19.32 -2.25
CA ASN A 233 -26.14 -20.07 -1.58
C ASN A 233 -24.81 -19.30 -1.66
N VAL A 234 -24.67 -18.27 -0.84
CA VAL A 234 -23.47 -17.46 -0.70
C VAL A 234 -22.88 -17.65 0.70
N PHE A 235 -21.68 -18.16 0.76
CA PHE A 235 -20.88 -18.32 1.97
C PHE A 235 -19.81 -17.23 1.98
N ALA A 236 -20.13 -16.06 2.54
CA ALA A 236 -19.23 -14.92 2.63
C ALA A 236 -18.41 -14.99 3.92
N VAL A 237 -17.08 -14.93 3.80
CA VAL A 237 -16.16 -14.94 4.94
C VAL A 237 -15.40 -13.62 4.97
N GLY A 238 -15.39 -12.95 6.11
CA GLY A 238 -14.74 -11.66 6.21
C GLY A 238 -14.56 -11.17 7.65
N ASP A 239 -13.77 -10.10 7.75
CA ASP A 239 -13.52 -9.36 8.97
C ASP A 239 -13.49 -7.86 8.67
N ASP A 240 -14.56 -7.15 8.99
CA ASP A 240 -14.67 -5.71 8.77
C ASP A 240 -13.57 -4.91 9.49
N ASP A 241 -13.04 -5.43 10.62
CA ASP A 241 -11.89 -4.83 11.31
C ASP A 241 -10.57 -4.95 10.52
N GLN A 242 -10.52 -5.78 9.48
CA GLN A 242 -9.38 -5.92 8.57
C GLN A 242 -9.62 -5.26 7.19
N ALA A 243 -10.65 -4.43 7.04
CA ALA A 243 -10.92 -3.69 5.83
C ALA A 243 -9.96 -2.49 5.70
N ILE A 244 -8.92 -2.63 4.88
CA ILE A 244 -7.86 -1.63 4.71
C ILE A 244 -7.59 -1.26 3.25
N TYR A 245 -8.54 -1.55 2.34
CA TYR A 245 -8.41 -1.27 0.90
C TYR A 245 -9.45 -0.28 0.37
N SER A 246 -9.96 0.63 1.23
CA SER A 246 -10.93 1.67 0.82
C SER A 246 -10.37 2.57 -0.28
N PHE A 247 -9.07 2.84 -0.28
CA PHE A 247 -8.38 3.57 -1.34
C PHE A 247 -8.44 2.88 -2.73
N ARG A 248 -8.75 1.58 -2.79
CA ARG A 248 -9.03 0.80 -4.00
C ARG A 248 -10.52 0.67 -4.31
N GLY A 249 -11.38 1.36 -3.56
CA GLY A 249 -12.83 1.31 -3.72
C GLY A 249 -13.52 0.20 -2.94
N ALA A 250 -12.81 -0.52 -2.04
CA ALA A 250 -13.45 -1.46 -1.13
C ALA A 250 -14.47 -0.75 -0.23
N ARG A 251 -15.60 -1.41 0.03
CA ARG A 251 -16.66 -0.85 0.88
C ARG A 251 -17.06 -1.87 1.94
N PRO A 252 -16.59 -1.73 3.19
CA PRO A 252 -16.97 -2.62 4.30
C PRO A 252 -18.50 -2.68 4.50
N ALA A 253 -19.21 -1.60 4.18
CA ALA A 253 -20.67 -1.55 4.18
C ALA A 253 -21.33 -2.65 3.32
N CYS A 254 -20.63 -3.23 2.34
CA CYS A 254 -21.15 -4.36 1.56
C CYS A 254 -21.44 -5.59 2.45
N MET A 255 -20.72 -5.76 3.56
CA MET A 255 -21.01 -6.82 4.53
C MET A 255 -22.37 -6.59 5.21
N GLN A 256 -22.67 -5.37 5.64
CA GLN A 256 -23.95 -5.01 6.25
C GLN A 256 -25.10 -5.07 5.21
N MET A 257 -24.83 -4.66 3.96
CA MET A 257 -25.80 -4.80 2.85
C MET A 257 -26.12 -6.27 2.60
N PHE A 258 -25.12 -7.15 2.59
CA PHE A 258 -25.31 -8.59 2.41
C PHE A 258 -26.22 -9.17 3.50
N VAL A 259 -25.97 -8.81 4.77
CA VAL A 259 -26.85 -9.27 5.88
C VAL A 259 -28.28 -8.81 5.67
N ARG A 260 -28.51 -7.55 5.27
CA ARG A 260 -29.86 -7.00 5.11
C ARG A 260 -30.59 -7.52 3.86
N GLU A 261 -29.94 -7.47 2.69
CA GLU A 261 -30.57 -7.78 1.40
C GLU A 261 -30.79 -9.28 1.20
N PHE A 262 -29.88 -10.11 1.67
CA PHE A 262 -30.02 -11.56 1.59
C PHE A 262 -30.68 -12.17 2.83
N ALA A 263 -30.90 -11.40 3.90
CA ALA A 263 -31.25 -11.90 5.23
C ALA A 263 -30.25 -12.99 5.72
N ALA A 264 -28.95 -12.72 5.54
CA ALA A 264 -27.91 -13.70 5.77
C ALA A 264 -27.76 -14.05 7.25
N THR A 265 -27.68 -15.34 7.55
CA THR A 265 -27.30 -15.83 8.88
C THR A 265 -25.89 -15.39 9.20
N GLN A 266 -25.61 -15.04 10.45
CA GLN A 266 -24.30 -14.62 10.90
C GLN A 266 -23.74 -15.63 11.89
N ILE A 267 -22.53 -16.12 11.64
CA ILE A 267 -21.78 -16.98 12.57
C ILE A 267 -20.44 -16.30 12.87
N LEU A 268 -20.04 -16.26 14.15
CA LEU A 268 -18.78 -15.68 14.59
C LEU A 268 -17.77 -16.81 14.94
N LEU A 269 -16.59 -16.79 14.29
CA LEU A 269 -15.45 -17.60 14.72
C LEU A 269 -14.73 -16.89 15.86
N ARG A 270 -14.92 -17.36 17.10
CA ARG A 270 -14.42 -16.71 18.31
C ARG A 270 -12.96 -17.02 18.62
N THR A 271 -12.48 -18.22 18.25
CA THR A 271 -11.17 -18.71 18.67
C THR A 271 -10.07 -18.24 17.72
N ASN A 272 -9.08 -17.52 18.27
CA ASN A 272 -7.86 -17.15 17.57
C ASN A 272 -6.78 -18.23 17.82
N TYR A 273 -6.32 -18.90 16.77
CA TYR A 273 -5.28 -19.94 16.81
C TYR A 273 -3.88 -19.41 16.53
N ARG A 274 -3.76 -18.12 16.18
CA ARG A 274 -2.51 -17.50 15.77
C ARG A 274 -1.74 -16.91 16.93
N SER A 275 -2.39 -16.00 17.66
CA SER A 275 -1.73 -15.05 18.55
C SER A 275 -1.91 -15.42 20.01
N HIS A 276 -0.92 -15.02 20.81
CA HIS A 276 -1.00 -15.03 22.28
C HIS A 276 -2.15 -14.17 22.78
N GLN A 277 -2.73 -14.52 23.94
CA GLN A 277 -3.89 -13.84 24.53
C GLN A 277 -3.66 -12.33 24.72
N ASP A 278 -2.48 -11.92 25.22
CA ASP A 278 -2.15 -10.49 25.40
C ASP A 278 -2.29 -9.69 24.09
N ILE A 279 -1.87 -10.29 22.95
CA ILE A 279 -1.94 -9.64 21.64
C ILE A 279 -3.38 -9.52 21.17
N VAL A 280 -4.19 -10.58 21.38
CA VAL A 280 -5.62 -10.57 21.07
C VAL A 280 -6.31 -9.48 21.86
N GLU A 281 -6.12 -9.43 23.17
CA GLU A 281 -6.73 -8.42 24.04
C GLU A 281 -6.29 -7.01 23.70
N ALA A 282 -4.98 -6.78 23.49
CA ALA A 282 -4.46 -5.46 23.13
C ALA A 282 -5.04 -4.97 21.81
N SER A 283 -5.10 -5.84 20.80
CA SER A 283 -5.66 -5.48 19.48
C SER A 283 -7.17 -5.18 19.57
N LEU A 284 -7.93 -5.92 20.38
CA LEU A 284 -9.35 -5.66 20.61
C LEU A 284 -9.58 -4.33 21.34
N LEU A 285 -8.74 -3.97 22.32
CA LEU A 285 -8.82 -2.67 22.98
C LEU A 285 -8.70 -1.52 21.99
N VAL A 286 -7.82 -1.63 21.01
CA VAL A 286 -7.64 -0.60 19.97
C VAL A 286 -8.85 -0.56 19.04
N ILE A 287 -9.26 -1.69 18.48
CA ILE A 287 -10.29 -1.68 17.42
C ILE A 287 -11.70 -1.42 17.96
N ASN A 288 -11.97 -1.66 19.23
CA ASN A 288 -13.26 -1.40 19.86
C ASN A 288 -13.61 0.09 19.95
N GLU A 289 -12.66 0.99 19.72
CA GLU A 289 -12.89 2.42 19.60
C GLU A 289 -13.57 2.82 18.26
N ASN A 290 -13.64 1.91 17.27
CA ASN A 290 -14.40 2.12 16.04
C ASN A 290 -15.89 1.89 16.29
N LEU A 291 -16.72 2.74 15.71
CA LEU A 291 -18.17 2.70 15.87
C LEU A 291 -18.85 1.85 14.79
N ASP A 292 -18.37 1.96 13.54
CA ASP A 292 -18.95 1.22 12.41
C ASP A 292 -18.24 -0.13 12.25
N ARG A 293 -18.70 -1.12 13.05
CA ARG A 293 -18.16 -2.49 13.03
C ARG A 293 -19.16 -3.53 13.54
N PHE A 294 -18.96 -4.78 13.13
CA PHE A 294 -19.65 -5.91 13.74
C PHE A 294 -19.05 -6.20 15.14
N PRO A 295 -19.88 -6.31 16.19
CA PRO A 295 -19.39 -6.69 17.53
C PRO A 295 -18.77 -8.08 17.50
N LYS A 296 -17.53 -8.21 18.01
CA LYS A 296 -16.79 -9.48 18.04
C LYS A 296 -16.13 -9.69 19.40
N ILE A 297 -16.24 -10.91 19.90
CA ILE A 297 -15.50 -11.38 21.07
C ILE A 297 -14.54 -12.45 20.56
N LEU A 298 -13.24 -12.19 20.68
CA LEU A 298 -12.19 -13.11 20.24
C LEU A 298 -11.35 -13.53 21.45
N GLU A 299 -10.99 -14.80 21.50
CA GLU A 299 -10.17 -15.40 22.56
C GLU A 299 -9.07 -16.26 21.92
N ALA A 300 -7.88 -16.25 22.52
CA ALA A 300 -6.83 -17.15 22.07
C ALA A 300 -7.22 -18.62 22.35
N SER A 301 -6.77 -19.52 21.47
CA SER A 301 -7.00 -20.95 21.67
C SER A 301 -6.33 -21.46 22.96
N GLU A 302 -6.93 -22.46 23.60
CA GLU A 302 -6.35 -23.11 24.78
C GLU A 302 -4.89 -23.58 24.60
N LEU A 303 -4.52 -23.97 23.37
CA LEU A 303 -3.13 -24.35 23.04
C LEU A 303 -2.17 -23.13 23.15
N ASN A 304 -2.63 -21.94 22.83
CA ASN A 304 -1.85 -20.70 22.98
C ASN A 304 -1.83 -20.24 24.43
N GLN A 305 -2.91 -20.46 25.19
CA GLN A 305 -2.97 -20.19 26.64
C GLN A 305 -2.13 -21.20 27.44
N ARG A 306 -2.18 -22.48 27.12
CA ARG A 306 -1.41 -23.55 27.83
C ARG A 306 0.11 -23.45 27.66
N LYS A 307 0.59 -22.85 26.57
CA LYS A 307 2.02 -22.51 26.43
C LYS A 307 2.48 -21.49 27.47
N GLU A 308 1.57 -20.77 28.11
CA GLU A 308 1.87 -19.87 29.21
C GLU A 308 2.15 -20.55 30.54
N GLU A 309 1.49 -21.65 30.86
CA GLU A 309 1.71 -22.35 32.15
C GLU A 309 3.13 -22.89 32.29
N THR A 310 3.80 -23.20 31.17
CA THR A 310 5.20 -23.60 31.13
C THR A 310 6.18 -22.43 31.25
N TYR A 311 5.71 -21.19 31.07
CA TYR A 311 6.50 -19.95 31.11
C TYR A 311 6.05 -18.99 32.24
N ARG A 312 5.47 -19.46 33.33
CA ARG A 312 5.14 -18.65 34.50
C ARG A 312 6.40 -17.94 35.04
N GLY A 313 6.58 -16.72 34.62
CA GLY A 313 7.72 -15.86 34.95
C GLY A 313 8.12 -14.90 33.83
N THR A 314 7.57 -15.04 32.62
CA THR A 314 7.87 -14.19 31.47
C THR A 314 6.94 -12.97 31.40
N ALA A 315 7.54 -11.82 31.11
CA ALA A 315 6.88 -10.53 30.95
C ALA A 315 5.79 -10.56 29.85
N CYS A 316 4.77 -9.69 29.99
CA CYS A 316 3.74 -9.42 29.01
C CYS A 316 4.28 -9.41 27.57
N ARG A 317 3.55 -10.04 26.66
CA ARG A 317 3.94 -10.22 25.25
C ARG A 317 3.72 -8.97 24.39
N VAL A 318 2.99 -7.99 24.91
CA VAL A 318 2.83 -6.67 24.28
C VAL A 318 3.61 -5.64 25.09
N ARG A 319 4.46 -4.87 24.41
CA ARG A 319 5.30 -3.84 25.02
C ARG A 319 5.21 -2.54 24.24
N ILE A 320 5.03 -1.44 24.94
CA ILE A 320 5.14 -0.09 24.39
C ILE A 320 6.44 0.51 24.91
N LYS A 321 7.29 0.98 23.99
CA LYS A 321 8.57 1.60 24.29
C LYS A 321 8.62 3.01 23.74
N GLU A 322 9.06 3.95 24.58
CA GLU A 322 9.19 5.37 24.24
C GLU A 322 10.67 5.72 24.07
N PHE A 323 10.96 6.48 23.01
CA PHE A 323 12.30 6.93 22.68
C PHE A 323 12.29 8.43 22.46
N ARG A 324 13.39 9.09 22.76
CA ARG A 324 13.51 10.53 22.55
C ARG A 324 13.50 10.87 21.04
N ASP A 325 14.20 10.08 20.23
CA ASP A 325 14.38 10.34 18.82
C ASP A 325 14.55 9.05 17.99
N ALA A 326 14.52 9.19 16.66
CA ALA A 326 14.63 8.07 15.74
C ALA A 326 15.98 7.31 15.84
N PRO A 327 17.16 7.97 16.06
CA PRO A 327 18.41 7.26 16.32
C PRO A 327 18.36 6.32 17.53
N GLU A 328 17.77 6.76 18.64
CA GLU A 328 17.64 5.93 19.84
C GLU A 328 16.73 4.73 19.62
N GLN A 329 15.56 4.95 18.97
CA GLN A 329 14.65 3.88 18.54
C GLN A 329 15.36 2.87 17.63
N MET A 330 16.17 3.36 16.68
CA MET A 330 16.93 2.50 15.75
C MET A 330 17.98 1.67 16.47
N GLN A 331 18.70 2.24 17.43
CA GLN A 331 19.69 1.50 18.25
C GLN A 331 19.00 0.37 19.01
N TYR A 332 17.84 0.65 19.61
CA TYR A 332 17.04 -0.37 20.27
C TYR A 332 16.63 -1.50 19.31
N LEU A 333 16.10 -1.16 18.14
CA LEU A 333 15.73 -2.15 17.11
C LEU A 333 16.92 -3.02 16.72
N LEU A 334 18.08 -2.42 16.43
CA LEU A 334 19.30 -3.15 16.07
C LEU A 334 19.74 -4.11 17.18
N HIS A 335 19.67 -3.68 18.43
CA HIS A 335 19.98 -4.52 19.58
C HIS A 335 19.03 -5.72 19.67
N ARG A 336 17.72 -5.49 19.59
CA ARG A 336 16.70 -6.54 19.62
C ARG A 336 16.85 -7.53 18.48
N LEU A 337 17.20 -7.04 17.28
CA LEU A 337 17.42 -7.89 16.11
C LEU A 337 18.68 -8.76 16.22
N LYS A 338 19.73 -8.28 16.90
CA LYS A 338 20.97 -9.04 17.17
C LYS A 338 20.78 -10.11 18.24
N GLU A 339 19.91 -9.88 19.22
CA GLU A 339 19.63 -10.84 20.31
C GLU A 339 18.61 -11.92 19.96
N ARG A 340 17.84 -11.76 18.87
CA ARG A 340 16.78 -12.70 18.51
C ARG A 340 17.31 -14.09 18.09
N SER A 341 16.49 -15.10 18.26
CA SER A 341 16.73 -16.42 17.68
C SER A 341 16.59 -16.36 16.14
N THR A 342 17.54 -16.94 15.41
CA THR A 342 17.48 -17.03 13.94
C THR A 342 16.39 -18.00 13.45
N GLN A 343 15.85 -18.83 14.33
CA GLN A 343 14.75 -19.76 14.01
C GLN A 343 13.37 -19.09 14.07
N GLU A 344 13.25 -17.89 14.68
CA GLU A 344 11.99 -17.18 14.79
C GLU A 344 11.77 -16.25 13.58
N THR A 345 10.56 -16.35 13.03
CA THR A 345 10.12 -15.42 11.99
C THR A 345 9.84 -14.06 12.58
N CYS A 346 10.41 -13.01 11.99
CA CYS A 346 10.21 -11.67 12.51
C CYS A 346 9.96 -10.65 11.40
N ALA A 347 9.18 -9.63 11.73
CA ALA A 347 8.89 -8.52 10.84
C ALA A 347 8.95 -7.17 11.53
N ILE A 348 9.36 -6.16 10.78
CA ILE A 348 9.15 -4.75 11.13
C ILE A 348 8.09 -4.22 10.16
N LEU A 349 7.00 -3.69 10.72
CA LEU A 349 5.87 -3.22 9.94
C LEU A 349 5.81 -1.69 9.94
N PHE A 350 5.66 -1.13 8.74
CA PHE A 350 5.69 0.30 8.50
C PHE A 350 4.36 0.79 7.92
N ARG A 351 4.00 2.05 8.24
CA ARG A 351 2.85 2.69 7.60
C ARG A 351 3.16 3.10 6.16
N THR A 352 4.39 3.55 5.88
CA THR A 352 4.83 4.05 4.58
C THR A 352 6.06 3.31 4.06
N ASN A 353 6.23 3.30 2.74
CA ASN A 353 7.42 2.75 2.08
C ASN A 353 8.68 3.56 2.39
N LEU A 354 8.55 4.85 2.66
CA LEU A 354 9.68 5.72 2.98
C LEU A 354 10.34 5.31 4.30
N ALA A 355 9.51 5.13 5.36
CA ALA A 355 10.02 4.68 6.67
C ALA A 355 10.70 3.31 6.58
N MET A 356 10.14 2.39 5.77
CA MET A 356 10.71 1.07 5.53
C MET A 356 12.10 1.14 4.88
N GLN A 357 12.30 2.00 3.87
CA GLN A 357 13.58 2.15 3.18
C GLN A 357 14.67 2.73 4.08
N SER A 358 14.31 3.65 4.98
CA SER A 358 15.24 4.19 5.98
C SER A 358 15.80 3.08 6.88
N VAL A 359 14.94 2.21 7.39
CA VAL A 359 15.38 1.07 8.21
C VAL A 359 16.18 0.07 7.39
N ALA A 360 15.76 -0.24 6.15
CA ALA A 360 16.47 -1.14 5.25
C ALA A 360 17.92 -0.68 4.99
N ALA A 361 18.12 0.62 4.69
CA ALA A 361 19.44 1.19 4.49
C ALA A 361 20.33 1.03 5.74
N ARG A 362 19.76 1.20 6.93
CA ARG A 362 20.50 1.03 8.19
C ARG A 362 20.85 -0.43 8.47
N LEU A 363 19.89 -1.37 8.27
CA LEU A 363 20.16 -2.81 8.43
C LEU A 363 21.26 -3.28 7.48
N GLY A 364 21.26 -2.78 6.23
CA GLY A 364 22.30 -3.09 5.25
C GLY A 364 23.69 -2.64 5.70
N ARG A 365 23.81 -1.44 6.29
CA ARG A 365 25.08 -0.94 6.86
C ARG A 365 25.56 -1.75 8.07
N GLU A 366 24.63 -2.27 8.87
CA GLU A 366 24.96 -3.11 10.05
C GLU A 366 25.13 -4.60 9.70
N GLY A 367 25.03 -4.99 8.41
CA GLY A 367 25.17 -6.37 7.97
C GLY A 367 24.05 -7.32 8.43
N ILE A 368 22.90 -6.77 8.87
CA ILE A 368 21.75 -7.58 9.29
C ILE A 368 20.95 -8.01 8.05
N PRO A 369 20.77 -9.32 7.79
CA PRO A 369 20.05 -9.79 6.63
C PRO A 369 18.55 -9.43 6.73
N TYR A 370 18.01 -8.87 5.64
CA TYR A 370 16.60 -8.51 5.54
C TYR A 370 16.02 -8.83 4.15
N VAL A 371 14.69 -8.94 4.08
CA VAL A 371 13.93 -9.15 2.85
C VAL A 371 12.81 -8.11 2.77
N MET A 372 12.66 -7.49 1.60
CA MET A 372 11.55 -6.59 1.28
C MET A 372 10.68 -7.23 0.21
N LYS A 373 9.39 -7.43 0.48
CA LYS A 373 8.46 -8.11 -0.44
C LYS A 373 7.98 -7.22 -1.60
N GLU A 374 7.90 -5.91 -1.40
CA GLU A 374 7.40 -4.99 -2.40
C GLU A 374 8.51 -4.49 -3.33
N LYS A 375 8.22 -4.38 -4.63
CA LYS A 375 9.03 -3.60 -5.57
C LYS A 375 8.90 -2.11 -5.22
N THR A 376 9.55 -1.70 -4.16
CA THR A 376 9.57 -0.31 -3.73
C THR A 376 10.42 0.48 -4.71
N ARG A 377 9.87 1.58 -5.24
CA ARG A 377 10.70 2.54 -5.99
C ARG A 377 11.82 3.01 -5.06
N ASN A 378 13.06 2.93 -5.52
CA ASN A 378 14.19 3.45 -4.79
C ASN A 378 13.94 4.93 -4.50
N ILE A 379 13.93 5.32 -3.22
CA ILE A 379 13.71 6.72 -2.81
C ILE A 379 14.75 7.66 -3.45
N TYR A 380 15.96 7.17 -3.68
CA TYR A 380 17.00 7.94 -4.32
C TYR A 380 16.75 8.23 -5.83
N GLU A 381 15.79 7.53 -6.46
CA GLU A 381 15.29 7.86 -7.80
C GLU A 381 14.17 8.91 -7.77
N HIS A 382 13.67 9.30 -6.60
CA HIS A 382 12.63 10.31 -6.47
C HIS A 382 13.17 11.68 -6.91
N PHE A 383 12.34 12.46 -7.61
CA PHE A 383 12.78 13.72 -8.22
C PHE A 383 13.35 14.71 -7.20
N ILE A 384 12.81 14.79 -5.99
CA ILE A 384 13.30 15.66 -4.91
C ILE A 384 14.73 15.30 -4.55
N VAL A 385 15.01 14.01 -4.38
CA VAL A 385 16.36 13.53 -4.04
C VAL A 385 17.32 13.82 -5.18
N GLN A 386 16.92 13.54 -6.40
CA GLN A 386 17.71 13.80 -7.59
C GLN A 386 17.98 15.30 -7.80
N ASP A 387 17.01 16.17 -7.47
CA ASP A 387 17.20 17.63 -7.51
C ASP A 387 18.27 18.06 -6.47
N ILE A 388 18.19 17.56 -5.23
CA ILE A 388 19.16 17.85 -4.17
C ILE A 388 20.55 17.34 -4.56
N MET A 389 20.66 16.10 -5.08
CA MET A 389 21.92 15.55 -5.55
C MET A 389 22.51 16.36 -6.70
N SER A 390 21.68 16.91 -7.59
CA SER A 390 22.14 17.82 -8.65
C SER A 390 22.74 19.12 -8.07
N TYR A 391 22.14 19.68 -7.02
CA TYR A 391 22.73 20.81 -6.30
C TYR A 391 24.10 20.48 -5.70
N LEU A 392 24.23 19.30 -5.06
CA LEU A 392 25.50 18.87 -4.46
C LEU A 392 26.57 18.64 -5.54
N ARG A 393 26.24 18.03 -6.68
CA ARG A 393 27.17 17.84 -7.81
C ARG A 393 27.59 19.17 -8.43
N ILE A 394 26.67 20.14 -8.56
CA ILE A 394 26.98 21.50 -9.03
C ILE A 394 27.96 22.17 -8.08
N ALA A 395 27.75 22.07 -6.76
CA ALA A 395 28.63 22.65 -5.75
C ALA A 395 30.02 21.97 -5.75
N ALA A 396 30.08 20.65 -5.93
CA ALA A 396 31.32 19.89 -6.02
C ALA A 396 32.08 20.11 -7.33
N GLY A 397 31.47 20.70 -8.36
CA GLY A 397 32.06 20.88 -9.70
C GLY A 397 32.08 19.60 -10.56
N THR A 398 31.31 18.57 -10.19
CA THR A 398 31.19 17.27 -10.89
C THR A 398 29.90 17.16 -11.70
N ALA A 399 29.09 18.22 -11.75
CA ALA A 399 27.79 18.23 -12.39
C ALA A 399 27.89 18.13 -13.92
N GLU A 400 26.98 17.34 -14.48
CA GLU A 400 26.75 17.28 -15.93
C GLU A 400 25.64 18.27 -16.36
N ARG A 401 25.47 18.43 -17.68
CA ARG A 401 24.40 19.29 -18.23
C ARG A 401 23.01 18.96 -17.70
N ILE A 402 22.72 17.67 -17.48
CA ILE A 402 21.42 17.22 -16.97
C ILE A 402 21.17 17.74 -15.56
N ASP A 403 22.19 17.85 -14.71
CA ASP A 403 22.05 18.38 -13.35
C ASP A 403 21.65 19.85 -13.36
N PHE A 404 22.29 20.65 -14.20
CA PHE A 404 21.92 22.06 -14.34
C PHE A 404 20.50 22.23 -14.87
N LEU A 405 20.13 21.52 -15.95
CA LEU A 405 18.80 21.56 -16.53
C LEU A 405 17.71 21.13 -15.52
N ARG A 406 18.05 20.23 -14.62
CA ARG A 406 17.15 19.73 -13.60
C ARG A 406 16.78 20.81 -12.57
N VAL A 407 17.73 21.64 -12.13
CA VAL A 407 17.53 22.58 -11.00
C VAL A 407 17.60 24.05 -11.37
N ILE A 408 17.80 24.38 -12.64
CA ILE A 408 18.02 25.75 -13.13
C ILE A 408 16.97 26.76 -12.64
N ASN A 409 15.70 26.39 -12.66
CA ASN A 409 14.56 27.17 -12.20
C ASN A 409 13.80 26.52 -11.03
N LYS A 410 14.53 25.89 -10.12
CA LYS A 410 14.00 25.31 -8.89
C LYS A 410 14.77 25.80 -7.66
N PRO A 411 14.52 26.98 -7.06
CA PRO A 411 13.41 27.92 -7.34
C PRO A 411 13.59 28.67 -8.65
N PHE A 412 12.53 29.37 -9.04
CA PHE A 412 12.50 30.16 -10.28
C PHE A 412 13.57 31.25 -10.29
N ARG A 413 14.43 31.26 -11.34
CA ARG A 413 15.57 32.17 -11.51
C ARG A 413 15.52 32.95 -12.82
N ASN A 414 14.49 32.74 -13.62
CA ASN A 414 14.34 33.33 -14.94
C ASN A 414 15.53 33.06 -15.90
N ILE A 415 16.06 31.84 -15.85
CA ILE A 415 17.16 31.40 -16.70
C ILE A 415 16.60 30.49 -17.80
N SER A 416 16.86 30.82 -19.08
CA SER A 416 16.44 30.01 -20.22
C SER A 416 17.31 28.75 -20.34
N ARG A 417 16.69 27.65 -20.79
CA ARG A 417 17.40 26.42 -21.16
C ARG A 417 18.33 26.60 -22.36
N GLU A 418 18.05 27.57 -23.22
CA GLU A 418 18.85 27.91 -24.39
C GLU A 418 20.20 28.56 -24.04
N ALA A 419 20.31 29.14 -22.84
CA ALA A 419 21.56 29.72 -22.33
C ALA A 419 22.67 28.67 -22.13
N PHE A 420 22.35 27.37 -22.20
CA PHE A 420 23.32 26.30 -22.09
C PHE A 420 23.95 25.95 -23.44
N GLY A 421 25.13 26.48 -23.71
CA GLY A 421 25.98 26.07 -24.83
C GLY A 421 26.62 24.68 -24.64
N LYS A 422 27.73 24.43 -25.30
CA LYS A 422 28.47 23.16 -25.19
C LYS A 422 29.13 22.99 -23.80
N HIS A 423 29.55 24.07 -23.15
CA HIS A 423 30.15 24.06 -21.81
C HIS A 423 29.13 24.56 -20.79
N VAL A 424 28.83 23.73 -19.79
CA VAL A 424 27.83 24.04 -18.77
C VAL A 424 28.51 24.32 -17.45
N SER A 425 28.54 25.60 -17.04
CA SER A 425 28.98 26.02 -15.71
C SER A 425 28.22 27.28 -15.31
N LEU A 426 28.21 27.58 -14.01
CA LEU A 426 27.61 28.83 -13.51
C LEU A 426 28.34 30.06 -14.07
N GLN A 427 29.62 29.94 -14.38
CA GLN A 427 30.40 31.02 -15.02
C GLN A 427 29.96 31.21 -16.46
N ALA A 428 29.84 30.15 -17.25
CA ALA A 428 29.36 30.23 -18.63
C ALA A 428 27.94 30.81 -18.75
N LEU A 429 27.06 30.52 -17.77
CA LEU A 429 25.73 31.14 -17.70
C LEU A 429 25.80 32.65 -17.42
N GLU A 430 26.67 33.07 -16.50
CA GLU A 430 26.86 34.50 -16.19
C GLU A 430 27.42 35.22 -17.40
N ASP A 431 28.41 34.65 -18.09
CA ASP A 431 29.02 35.20 -19.30
C ASP A 431 27.95 35.37 -20.41
N TYR A 432 27.08 34.36 -20.62
CA TYR A 432 26.00 34.41 -21.61
C TYR A 432 25.04 35.61 -21.37
N TYR A 433 24.59 35.81 -20.14
CA TYR A 433 23.68 36.93 -19.80
C TYR A 433 24.39 38.27 -19.67
N SER A 434 25.70 38.28 -19.57
CA SER A 434 26.52 39.52 -19.58
C SER A 434 26.82 40.03 -20.99
N MET A 435 26.68 39.18 -22.02
CA MET A 435 26.86 39.58 -23.43
C MET A 435 25.72 40.43 -23.92
N LYS A 436 26.04 41.57 -24.62
CA LYS A 436 25.01 42.52 -25.14
C LYS A 436 24.19 41.98 -26.32
N ASN A 437 24.54 40.84 -26.91
CA ASN A 437 23.95 40.33 -28.15
C ASN A 437 23.11 39.06 -27.94
N ASN A 438 22.43 38.89 -26.80
CA ASN A 438 21.45 37.85 -26.61
C ASN A 438 20.03 38.41 -26.86
N ASP A 439 19.06 37.52 -27.16
CA ASP A 439 17.69 37.88 -27.53
C ASP A 439 16.82 38.42 -26.37
N TYR A 440 17.42 38.70 -25.19
CA TYR A 440 16.71 39.11 -23.98
C TYR A 440 16.87 40.61 -23.69
N SER A 441 15.84 41.21 -23.07
CA SER A 441 15.90 42.58 -22.63
C SER A 441 17.02 42.82 -21.58
N ALA A 442 17.55 44.06 -21.52
CA ALA A 442 18.60 44.41 -20.56
C ALA A 442 18.17 44.17 -19.10
N ASP A 443 16.89 44.34 -18.76
CA ASP A 443 16.36 44.06 -17.42
C ASP A 443 16.30 42.56 -17.12
N CYS A 444 15.89 41.74 -18.08
CA CYS A 444 15.95 40.26 -17.96
C CYS A 444 17.37 39.77 -17.75
N ASN A 445 18.32 40.28 -18.55
CA ASN A 445 19.73 39.93 -18.43
C ASN A 445 20.31 40.29 -17.05
N ARG A 446 20.00 41.52 -16.56
CA ARG A 446 20.44 41.96 -15.24
C ARG A 446 19.90 41.08 -14.13
N LYS A 447 18.60 40.75 -14.13
CA LYS A 447 17.95 39.88 -13.15
C LYS A 447 18.54 38.46 -13.18
N ALA A 448 18.76 37.91 -14.37
CA ALA A 448 19.40 36.61 -14.53
C ALA A 448 20.83 36.58 -13.97
N CYS A 449 21.67 37.61 -14.28
CA CYS A 449 23.01 37.73 -13.74
C CYS A 449 23.01 37.84 -12.20
N GLU A 450 22.12 38.62 -11.62
CA GLU A 450 21.98 38.73 -10.15
C GLU A 450 21.64 37.37 -9.53
N ALA A 451 20.67 36.64 -10.11
CA ALA A 451 20.26 35.33 -9.67
C ALA A 451 21.43 34.28 -9.79
N ILE A 452 22.19 34.33 -10.88
CA ILE A 452 23.35 33.44 -11.09
C ILE A 452 24.46 33.75 -10.09
N ARG A 453 24.76 35.02 -9.82
CA ARG A 453 25.75 35.41 -8.81
C ARG A 453 25.36 34.98 -7.40
N LEU A 454 24.08 35.09 -7.07
CA LEU A 454 23.56 34.55 -5.81
C LEU A 454 23.73 33.03 -5.76
N TRP A 455 23.36 32.32 -6.83
CA TRP A 455 23.49 30.88 -6.93
C TRP A 455 24.94 30.41 -6.80
N LYS A 456 25.89 31.10 -7.42
CA LYS A 456 27.34 30.83 -7.24
C LYS A 456 27.74 30.90 -5.77
N ARG A 457 27.38 31.99 -5.06
CA ARG A 457 27.71 32.15 -3.63
C ARG A 457 27.06 31.06 -2.78
N GLN A 458 25.84 30.66 -3.11
CA GLN A 458 25.16 29.55 -2.43
C GLN A 458 25.89 28.22 -2.66
N MET A 459 26.36 27.94 -3.87
CA MET A 459 27.11 26.72 -4.18
C MET A 459 28.48 26.67 -3.52
N GLU A 460 29.14 27.81 -3.37
CA GLU A 460 30.39 27.92 -2.61
C GLU A 460 30.21 27.50 -1.13
N PHE A 461 29.09 27.95 -0.50
CA PHE A 461 28.73 27.51 0.85
C PHE A 461 28.46 26.01 0.91
N VAL A 462 27.63 25.48 -0.01
CA VAL A 462 27.26 24.06 -0.08
C VAL A 462 28.49 23.17 -0.26
N LYS A 463 29.47 23.61 -1.05
CA LYS A 463 30.74 22.88 -1.31
C LYS A 463 31.53 22.62 -0.03
N ASN A 464 31.54 23.58 0.89
CA ASN A 464 32.39 23.55 2.10
C ASN A 464 31.61 23.04 3.35
N ALA A 465 30.31 22.81 3.23
CA ALA A 465 29.48 22.38 4.34
C ALA A 465 29.42 20.84 4.46
N GLU A 466 29.25 20.34 5.68
CA GLU A 466 28.90 18.94 5.92
C GLU A 466 27.57 18.57 5.23
N PRO A 467 27.37 17.32 4.79
CA PRO A 467 26.21 16.93 3.99
C PRO A 467 24.85 17.33 4.58
N LYS A 468 24.63 17.14 5.88
CA LYS A 468 23.38 17.55 6.56
C LYS A 468 23.14 19.05 6.46
N LEU A 469 24.18 19.85 6.71
CA LEU A 469 24.09 21.29 6.63
C LEU A 469 23.93 21.77 5.19
N ALA A 470 24.66 21.15 4.24
CA ALA A 470 24.55 21.43 2.81
C ALA A 470 23.11 21.21 2.30
N VAL A 471 22.51 20.05 2.60
CA VAL A 471 21.13 19.74 2.21
C VAL A 471 20.12 20.70 2.87
N THR A 472 20.29 20.96 4.18
CA THR A 472 19.44 21.91 4.90
C THR A 472 19.51 23.30 4.27
N PHE A 473 20.70 23.73 3.87
CA PHE A 473 20.91 25.03 3.22
C PHE A 473 20.24 25.08 1.83
N VAL A 474 20.36 24.01 1.04
CA VAL A 474 19.66 23.90 -0.25
C VAL A 474 18.14 23.99 -0.06
N CYS A 475 17.60 23.27 0.91
CA CYS A 475 16.16 23.27 1.18
C CYS A 475 15.67 24.67 1.59
N LYS A 476 16.32 25.29 2.57
CA LYS A 476 15.87 26.54 3.21
C LYS A 476 16.41 27.79 2.54
N ALA A 477 17.73 27.95 2.50
CA ALA A 477 18.38 29.18 2.06
C ALA A 477 18.42 29.32 0.52
N CYS A 478 18.57 28.22 -0.24
CA CYS A 478 18.41 28.27 -1.69
C CYS A 478 16.92 28.33 -2.11
N GLY A 479 15.97 28.14 -1.20
CA GLY A 479 14.53 28.28 -1.44
C GLY A 479 13.87 27.07 -2.11
N TYR A 480 14.50 25.89 -2.10
CA TYR A 480 13.96 24.69 -2.74
C TYR A 480 12.68 24.19 -2.06
N GLU A 481 12.62 24.22 -0.72
CA GLU A 481 11.41 23.87 0.05
C GLU A 481 10.22 24.80 -0.30
N ARG A 482 10.46 26.10 -0.44
CA ARG A 482 9.44 27.08 -0.86
C ARG A 482 8.92 26.75 -2.27
N TYR A 483 9.82 26.40 -3.19
CA TYR A 483 9.45 25.97 -4.53
C TYR A 483 8.57 24.71 -4.50
N LEU A 484 8.92 23.71 -3.69
CA LEU A 484 8.11 22.50 -3.55
C LEU A 484 6.72 22.79 -2.98
N ARG A 485 6.63 23.62 -1.93
CA ARG A 485 5.33 24.01 -1.36
C ARG A 485 4.46 24.76 -2.38
N GLN A 486 5.02 25.67 -3.15
CA GLN A 486 4.28 26.35 -4.22
C GLN A 486 3.77 25.37 -5.27
N ARG A 487 4.60 24.41 -5.66
CA ARG A 487 4.23 23.37 -6.60
C ARG A 487 3.18 22.41 -6.04
N ALA A 488 3.30 22.00 -4.78
CA ALA A 488 2.36 21.13 -4.11
C ALA A 488 0.97 21.77 -3.95
N ASN A 489 0.90 23.05 -3.62
CA ASN A 489 -0.37 23.79 -3.53
C ASN A 489 -1.10 23.84 -4.88
N VAL A 490 -0.38 23.80 -5.99
CA VAL A 490 -0.96 23.72 -7.35
C VAL A 490 -1.39 22.29 -7.69
N GLU A 491 -0.64 21.27 -7.22
CA GLU A 491 -0.85 19.88 -7.61
C GLU A 491 -1.82 19.11 -6.70
N ASN A 492 -1.74 19.24 -5.37
CA ASN A 492 -2.67 18.73 -4.35
C ASN A 492 -2.07 18.86 -2.93
N ASN A 493 -2.86 19.21 -1.90
CA ASN A 493 -2.38 19.36 -0.52
C ASN A 493 -1.79 18.06 0.09
N GLU A 494 -2.23 16.87 -0.33
CA GLU A 494 -1.70 15.60 0.15
C GLU A 494 -0.21 15.42 -0.19
N LYS A 495 0.23 15.87 -1.37
CA LYS A 495 1.63 15.81 -1.80
C LYS A 495 2.56 16.70 -0.97
N THR A 496 2.05 17.74 -0.35
CA THR A 496 2.85 18.62 0.51
C THR A 496 3.44 17.83 1.67
N GLN A 497 2.65 16.98 2.30
CA GLN A 497 3.10 16.17 3.42
C GLN A 497 4.12 15.11 2.99
N GLU A 498 3.83 14.37 1.90
CA GLU A 498 4.77 13.38 1.34
C GLU A 498 6.13 14.01 1.00
N TRP A 499 6.13 15.19 0.35
CA TRP A 499 7.37 15.86 -0.03
C TRP A 499 8.13 16.43 1.17
N GLU A 500 7.43 16.90 2.22
CA GLU A 500 8.05 17.31 3.48
C GLU A 500 8.67 16.11 4.21
N GLU A 501 8.03 14.96 4.21
CA GLU A 501 8.58 13.72 4.78
C GLU A 501 9.84 13.28 4.04
N ILE A 502 9.85 13.35 2.70
CA ILE A 502 11.02 13.03 1.88
C ILE A 502 12.16 14.00 2.17
N LEU A 503 11.90 15.30 2.27
CA LEU A 503 12.92 16.30 2.61
C LEU A 503 13.52 16.04 3.99
N ASN A 504 12.68 15.79 4.98
CA ASN A 504 13.13 15.49 6.34
C ASN A 504 13.99 14.22 6.37
N TYR A 505 13.54 13.17 5.66
CA TYR A 505 14.32 11.94 5.52
C TYR A 505 15.70 12.20 4.92
N ILE A 506 15.79 12.95 3.83
CA ILE A 506 17.05 13.22 3.14
C ILE A 506 18.00 14.06 4.00
N VAL A 507 17.48 15.03 4.75
CA VAL A 507 18.28 15.84 5.69
C VAL A 507 18.86 14.97 6.80
N GLU A 508 18.07 14.06 7.38
CA GLU A 508 18.54 13.16 8.43
C GLU A 508 19.53 12.12 7.87
N GLU A 509 19.23 11.54 6.71
CA GLU A 509 20.10 10.54 6.06
C GLU A 509 21.46 11.13 5.70
N ALA A 510 21.50 12.36 5.16
CA ALA A 510 22.75 13.08 4.87
C ALA A 510 23.65 13.24 6.11
N GLY A 511 23.07 13.34 7.31
CA GLY A 511 23.82 13.46 8.57
C GLY A 511 24.60 12.21 8.98
N HIS A 512 24.40 11.07 8.33
CA HIS A 512 25.15 9.85 8.58
C HIS A 512 26.49 9.77 7.81
N PHE A 513 26.75 10.72 6.93
CA PHE A 513 27.92 10.73 6.05
C PHE A 513 28.77 11.96 6.31
N LYS A 514 30.10 11.79 6.16
CA LYS A 514 31.06 12.90 6.30
C LYS A 514 31.18 13.72 5.03
N THR A 515 30.97 13.09 3.87
CA THR A 515 31.08 13.74 2.56
C THR A 515 29.90 13.41 1.66
N ALA A 516 29.58 14.31 0.73
CA ALA A 516 28.56 14.08 -0.28
C ALA A 516 28.90 12.87 -1.20
N LYS A 517 30.21 12.61 -1.41
CA LYS A 517 30.66 11.47 -2.21
C LYS A 517 30.36 10.14 -1.51
N GLU A 518 30.72 10.01 -0.23
CA GLU A 518 30.37 8.81 0.56
C GLU A 518 28.85 8.54 0.52
N TRP A 519 28.06 9.59 0.62
CA TRP A 519 26.61 9.46 0.54
C TRP A 519 26.14 8.98 -0.82
N GLN A 520 26.70 9.51 -1.91
CA GLN A 520 26.37 9.07 -3.27
C GLN A 520 26.73 7.59 -3.48
N GLU A 521 27.92 7.16 -3.05
CA GLU A 521 28.35 5.76 -3.13
C GLU A 521 27.41 4.83 -2.34
N ALA A 522 26.96 5.26 -1.16
CA ALA A 522 25.97 4.51 -0.37
C ALA A 522 24.61 4.41 -1.06
N GLN A 523 24.15 5.46 -1.75
CA GLN A 523 22.91 5.44 -2.54
C GLN A 523 22.99 4.44 -3.70
N GLU A 524 24.10 4.39 -4.41
CA GLU A 524 24.34 3.45 -5.51
C GLU A 524 24.35 2.00 -5.00
N ALA A 525 25.07 1.75 -3.90
CA ALA A 525 25.11 0.45 -3.24
C ALA A 525 23.72 -0.02 -2.78
N PHE A 526 22.92 0.88 -2.19
CA PHE A 526 21.54 0.59 -1.79
C PHE A 526 20.65 0.27 -3.00
N GLY A 527 20.76 1.02 -4.09
CA GLY A 527 20.06 0.75 -5.34
C GLY A 527 20.37 -0.63 -5.93
N GLU A 528 21.64 -1.06 -5.84
CA GLU A 528 22.04 -2.42 -6.24
C GLU A 528 21.50 -3.50 -5.30
N GLN A 529 21.48 -3.25 -3.99
CA GLN A 529 20.91 -4.17 -3.01
C GLN A 529 19.41 -4.37 -3.25
N LEU A 530 18.66 -3.29 -3.51
CA LEU A 530 17.23 -3.37 -3.85
C LEU A 530 17.00 -4.22 -5.12
N ARG A 531 17.82 -4.03 -6.16
CA ARG A 531 17.73 -4.82 -7.39
C ARG A 531 18.03 -6.31 -7.17
N LYS A 532 19.05 -6.62 -6.36
CA LYS A 532 19.42 -8.00 -6.02
C LYS A 532 18.40 -8.66 -5.09
N GLY A 533 17.81 -7.91 -4.16
CA GLY A 533 16.73 -8.39 -3.27
C GLY A 533 15.47 -8.80 -4.05
N VAL A 534 15.06 -7.99 -5.04
CA VAL A 534 13.94 -8.30 -5.94
C VAL A 534 14.21 -9.52 -6.83
N ALA A 535 15.47 -9.73 -7.25
CA ALA A 535 15.85 -10.88 -8.08
C ALA A 535 15.83 -12.21 -7.29
N ARG A 536 16.05 -12.20 -5.98
CA ARG A 536 15.98 -13.40 -5.13
C ARG A 536 14.56 -13.88 -4.87
N GLU A 537 13.56 -13.00 -4.91
CA GLU A 537 12.13 -13.38 -4.73
C GLU A 537 11.45 -13.87 -6.03
N SER A 538 12.07 -13.65 -7.20
CA SER A 538 11.48 -14.03 -8.51
C SER A 538 11.76 -15.48 -8.91
N GLY A 539 12.51 -16.26 -8.12
CA GLY A 539 12.76 -17.69 -8.33
C GLY A 539 11.83 -18.55 -7.49
N ASP A 540 11.35 -19.67 -8.03
CA ASP A 540 10.45 -20.65 -7.40
C ASP A 540 10.96 -21.29 -6.07
N ASN A 541 12.09 -20.81 -5.54
CA ASN A 541 12.71 -21.20 -4.26
C ASN A 541 12.82 -19.99 -3.32
N ALA A 542 11.69 -19.38 -2.96
CA ALA A 542 11.60 -18.38 -1.88
C ALA A 542 11.62 -19.05 -0.48
N GLN A 543 12.55 -19.93 -0.22
CA GLN A 543 13.04 -20.11 1.14
C GLN A 543 13.88 -18.87 1.44
N ALA A 544 13.22 -17.85 2.05
CA ALA A 544 13.92 -16.71 2.63
C ALA A 544 15.09 -17.26 3.43
N ALA A 545 16.27 -16.66 3.26
CA ALA A 545 17.44 -17.06 4.03
C ALA A 545 17.02 -17.20 5.49
N ASP A 546 17.17 -18.38 6.06
CA ASP A 546 16.79 -18.67 7.43
C ASP A 546 17.34 -17.56 8.33
N GLY A 547 16.46 -16.89 9.05
CA GLY A 547 16.82 -15.80 9.95
C GLY A 547 16.80 -14.37 9.37
N ALA A 548 16.36 -14.09 8.13
CA ALA A 548 16.24 -12.73 7.62
C ALA A 548 15.03 -11.98 8.21
N VAL A 549 15.21 -10.68 8.50
CA VAL A 549 14.13 -9.79 8.97
C VAL A 549 13.24 -9.42 7.79
N ARG A 550 11.92 -9.53 7.94
CA ARG A 550 10.98 -9.06 6.92
C ARG A 550 10.61 -7.60 7.16
N LEU A 551 10.85 -6.77 6.16
CA LEU A 551 10.43 -5.37 6.14
C LEU A 551 9.23 -5.25 5.22
N LEU A 552 8.11 -4.77 5.76
CA LEU A 552 6.83 -4.72 5.04
C LEU A 552 6.05 -3.47 5.41
N THR A 553 5.28 -2.94 4.46
CA THR A 553 4.18 -2.07 4.86
C THR A 553 3.07 -2.88 5.52
N VAL A 554 2.24 -2.25 6.35
CA VAL A 554 1.09 -2.93 6.97
C VAL A 554 0.19 -3.56 5.91
N HIS A 555 -0.05 -2.84 4.79
CA HIS A 555 -0.85 -3.37 3.67
C HIS A 555 -0.27 -4.65 3.06
N ALA A 556 1.06 -4.68 2.86
CA ALA A 556 1.74 -5.86 2.33
C ALA A 556 1.82 -7.03 3.32
N SER A 557 1.65 -6.76 4.61
CA SER A 557 1.65 -7.76 5.67
C SER A 557 0.31 -8.48 5.82
N LYS A 558 -0.76 -7.98 5.19
CA LYS A 558 -2.10 -8.62 5.27
C LYS A 558 -2.03 -10.04 4.74
N GLY A 559 -2.59 -10.99 5.48
CA GLY A 559 -2.51 -12.42 5.19
C GLY A 559 -1.25 -13.13 5.69
N LEU A 560 -0.21 -12.39 6.10
CA LEU A 560 1.02 -12.94 6.70
C LEU A 560 0.94 -12.99 8.23
N GLU A 561 1.92 -13.70 8.83
CA GLU A 561 2.04 -13.84 10.28
C GLU A 561 3.48 -14.13 10.70
N PHE A 562 3.92 -13.59 11.84
CA PHE A 562 5.30 -13.66 12.31
C PHE A 562 5.35 -13.94 13.81
N ASP A 563 6.40 -14.62 14.27
CA ASP A 563 6.58 -14.87 15.70
C ASP A 563 6.73 -13.56 16.48
N SER A 564 7.57 -12.65 16.00
CA SER A 564 7.81 -11.34 16.60
C SER A 564 7.56 -10.21 15.62
N VAL A 565 6.87 -9.15 16.06
CA VAL A 565 6.55 -7.96 15.26
C VAL A 565 6.96 -6.70 16.00
N TRP A 566 7.67 -5.83 15.29
CA TRP A 566 7.97 -4.45 15.71
C TRP A 566 7.22 -3.47 14.83
N ILE A 567 6.56 -2.48 15.46
CA ILE A 567 5.90 -1.39 14.77
C ILE A 567 6.57 -0.08 15.23
N PRO A 568 7.52 0.47 14.45
CA PRO A 568 8.18 1.72 14.79
C PRO A 568 7.27 2.93 14.49
N ASP A 569 7.66 4.08 15.05
CA ASP A 569 7.02 5.37 14.82
C ASP A 569 5.50 5.35 15.05
N CYS A 570 5.05 4.70 16.15
CA CYS A 570 3.66 4.74 16.61
C CYS A 570 3.31 6.13 17.14
N ASN A 571 3.36 7.13 16.24
CA ASN A 571 3.15 8.54 16.55
C ASN A 571 2.00 9.13 15.76
N GLU A 572 1.41 10.23 16.26
CA GLU A 572 0.50 11.07 15.49
C GLU A 572 1.15 11.48 14.13
N LYS A 573 0.34 11.59 13.10
CA LYS A 573 0.70 11.80 11.69
C LYS A 573 1.28 10.59 10.97
N ASN A 574 1.70 9.52 11.68
CA ASN A 574 2.09 8.25 11.10
C ASN A 574 1.01 7.17 11.37
N PHE A 575 0.52 7.08 12.62
CA PHE A 575 -0.65 6.30 13.02
C PHE A 575 -1.56 7.17 13.91
N PRO A 576 -2.62 7.80 13.40
CA PRO A 576 -3.10 7.81 12.01
C PRO A 576 -2.17 8.57 11.07
N HIS A 577 -2.11 8.12 9.79
CA HIS A 577 -1.33 8.79 8.77
C HIS A 577 -2.05 10.06 8.30
N GLY A 578 -1.28 11.13 8.10
CA GLY A 578 -1.83 12.40 7.67
C GLY A 578 -2.34 13.28 8.81
N ASN A 579 -2.98 14.38 8.43
CA ASN A 579 -3.55 15.36 9.39
C ASN A 579 -5.03 15.03 9.73
N GLY A 580 -5.48 13.80 9.47
CA GLY A 580 -6.88 13.40 9.47
C GLY A 580 -7.63 13.74 10.77
N LEU A 581 -8.60 14.63 10.64
CA LEU A 581 -9.64 14.89 11.64
C LEU A 581 -10.96 14.21 11.26
N ASP A 582 -11.04 13.63 10.05
CA ASP A 582 -12.21 12.93 9.56
C ASP A 582 -12.38 11.60 10.34
N PRO A 583 -13.53 11.38 10.99
CA PRO A 583 -13.79 10.16 11.75
C PRO A 583 -13.66 8.87 10.90
N GLU A 584 -14.14 8.87 9.66
CA GLU A 584 -14.04 7.71 8.77
C GLU A 584 -12.58 7.35 8.47
N HIS A 585 -11.75 8.37 8.23
CA HIS A 585 -10.31 8.18 8.01
C HIS A 585 -9.61 7.65 9.27
N ILE A 586 -9.96 8.17 10.46
CA ILE A 586 -9.39 7.68 11.73
C ILE A 586 -9.76 6.21 11.96
N GLU A 587 -10.99 5.81 11.65
CA GLU A 587 -11.42 4.42 11.77
C GLU A 587 -10.68 3.50 10.80
N GLU A 588 -10.45 3.93 9.55
CA GLU A 588 -9.64 3.17 8.58
C GLU A 588 -8.19 3.02 9.06
N GLU A 589 -7.56 4.10 9.52
CA GLU A 589 -6.21 4.06 10.06
C GLU A 589 -6.10 3.18 11.32
N ARG A 590 -7.15 3.13 12.15
CA ARG A 590 -7.21 2.21 13.29
C ARG A 590 -7.32 0.76 12.84
N ARG A 591 -8.05 0.45 11.76
CA ARG A 591 -8.06 -0.89 11.14
C ARG A 591 -6.67 -1.26 10.62
N ILE A 592 -5.95 -0.32 9.99
CA ILE A 592 -4.56 -0.53 9.55
C ILE A 592 -3.67 -0.87 10.74
N PHE A 593 -3.76 -0.12 11.84
CA PHE A 593 -2.99 -0.38 13.05
C PHE A 593 -3.36 -1.73 13.69
N TYR A 594 -4.65 -2.06 13.75
CA TYR A 594 -5.15 -3.37 14.20
C TYR A 594 -4.60 -4.53 13.35
N VAL A 595 -4.61 -4.38 12.03
CA VAL A 595 -4.01 -5.37 11.13
C VAL A 595 -2.52 -5.56 11.45
N ALA A 596 -1.77 -4.48 11.67
CA ALA A 596 -0.35 -4.58 12.02
C ALA A 596 -0.13 -5.36 13.33
N MET A 597 -0.88 -5.05 14.39
CA MET A 597 -0.79 -5.74 15.68
C MET A 597 -1.10 -7.23 15.55
N THR A 598 -2.13 -7.58 14.78
CA THR A 598 -2.59 -8.97 14.61
C THR A 598 -1.72 -9.83 13.70
N ARG A 599 -0.60 -9.30 13.19
CA ARG A 599 0.41 -10.09 12.47
C ARG A 599 1.32 -10.86 13.44
N ALA A 600 1.39 -10.44 14.70
CA ALA A 600 2.21 -11.07 15.73
C ALA A 600 1.57 -12.37 16.26
N LYS A 601 2.42 -13.40 16.45
CA LYS A 601 2.04 -14.66 17.12
C LYS A 601 2.40 -14.63 18.59
N LYS A 602 3.67 -14.30 18.91
CA LYS A 602 4.25 -14.42 20.25
C LYS A 602 4.53 -13.06 20.90
N ASP A 603 5.24 -12.19 20.18
CA ASP A 603 5.72 -10.91 20.73
C ASP A 603 5.35 -9.74 19.83
N LEU A 604 4.86 -8.66 20.45
CA LEU A 604 4.50 -7.40 19.79
C LEU A 604 5.15 -6.23 20.53
N GLU A 605 5.94 -5.44 19.81
CA GLU A 605 6.53 -4.21 20.33
C GLU A 605 6.08 -3.00 19.52
N LEU A 606 5.47 -2.04 20.20
CA LEU A 606 4.99 -0.77 19.67
C LEU A 606 5.97 0.32 20.11
N LEU A 607 6.65 0.95 19.15
CA LEU A 607 7.73 1.89 19.44
C LEU A 607 7.26 3.30 19.05
N CYS A 608 7.40 4.27 19.98
CA CYS A 608 7.00 5.65 19.73
C CYS A 608 8.07 6.65 20.16
N LEU A 609 8.02 7.83 19.56
CA LEU A 609 8.95 8.92 19.82
C LEU A 609 8.27 9.99 20.69
N THR A 610 9.00 10.53 21.66
CA THR A 610 8.53 11.63 22.52
C THR A 610 9.03 13.00 22.04
N GLY A 611 10.11 13.02 21.25
CA GLY A 611 10.76 14.24 20.80
C GLY A 611 11.57 14.93 21.90
N THR A 612 11.98 16.16 21.62
CA THR A 612 12.66 17.05 22.56
C THR A 612 11.72 18.17 23.00
N ALA A 613 12.09 18.90 24.07
CA ALA A 613 11.31 20.06 24.52
C ALA A 613 11.11 21.12 23.42
N GLU A 614 12.09 21.26 22.50
CA GLU A 614 12.02 22.18 21.37
C GLU A 614 11.21 21.64 20.19
N ARG A 615 11.13 20.31 20.05
CA ARG A 615 10.41 19.60 18.98
C ARG A 615 9.69 18.38 19.54
N PRO A 616 8.60 18.58 20.29
CA PRO A 616 7.83 17.48 20.87
C PRO A 616 7.20 16.62 19.77
N ARG A 617 7.21 15.32 19.99
CA ARG A 617 6.46 14.34 19.20
C ARG A 617 5.41 13.68 20.08
N PHE A 618 4.24 13.48 19.55
CA PHE A 618 3.13 12.92 20.30
C PHE A 618 2.96 11.45 19.94
N PRO A 619 2.95 10.54 20.95
CA PRO A 619 2.56 9.15 20.72
C PRO A 619 1.18 9.08 20.07
N SER A 620 0.97 8.05 19.27
CA SER A 620 -0.30 7.80 18.59
C SER A 620 -1.47 7.73 19.57
N ARG A 621 -2.59 8.34 19.21
CA ARG A 621 -3.87 8.18 19.94
C ARG A 621 -4.32 6.72 20.03
N PHE A 622 -3.89 5.86 19.13
CA PHE A 622 -4.18 4.43 19.15
C PHE A 622 -3.49 3.69 20.29
N LEU A 623 -2.49 4.31 20.94
CA LEU A 623 -1.83 3.76 22.12
C LEU A 623 -2.57 4.09 23.42
N ILE A 624 -3.54 5.01 23.42
CA ILE A 624 -4.28 5.42 24.63
C ILE A 624 -4.98 4.24 25.32
N PRO A 625 -5.72 3.37 24.61
CA PRO A 625 -6.36 2.20 25.22
C PRO A 625 -5.36 1.18 25.77
N LEU A 626 -4.09 1.29 25.40
CA LEU A 626 -3.01 0.35 25.72
C LEU A 626 -2.11 0.80 26.86
N ASN A 627 -2.48 1.81 27.64
CA ASN A 627 -1.63 2.38 28.70
C ASN A 627 -1.10 1.33 29.71
N ARG A 628 -1.85 0.24 29.96
CA ARG A 628 -1.43 -0.86 30.85
C ARG A 628 -0.18 -1.62 30.34
N TYR A 629 0.17 -1.48 29.06
CA TYR A 629 1.32 -2.14 28.43
C TYR A 629 2.56 -1.24 28.32
N ARG A 630 2.50 0.01 28.81
CA ARG A 630 3.66 0.91 28.89
C ARG A 630 4.60 0.43 29.98
N ARG A 631 5.85 0.17 29.63
CA ARG A 631 6.90 -0.28 30.57
C ARG A 631 8.22 0.44 30.28
#